data_65d2e6975804a296f8e82c26cd8f3071
#
_entry.id   65d2e6975804a296f8e82c26cd8f3071
#
_cell.length_a   1.000
_cell.length_b   1.000
_cell.length_c   1.000
_cell.angle_alpha   90.00
_cell.angle_beta   90.00
_cell.angle_gamma   90.00
#
_symmetry.space_group_name_H-M   'P 1'
#
loop_
_entity.id
_entity.type
_entity.pdbx_description
1 polymer ?
#
loop_
_entity_poly.entity_id
_entity_poly.type
_entity_poly.pdbx_seq_one_letter_code
_entity_poly.pdbx_strand_id
1 'polypeptide(L)' 'MHMIDLKKLVGSKVRIVDIDDITYEGIVDEYIDAEDNVPEEIEAIILTDLLRLDDGKKFINPIEFKATEIISAYSI' A
#
# COMPACT_ATOMS: atom_id res chain seq x y z
N MET A 1 12.71 5.55 -14.39
CA MET A 1 11.85 4.62 -13.68
C MET A 1 11.84 4.95 -12.20
N HIS A 2 10.67 5.11 -11.64
CA HIS A 2 10.54 5.36 -10.22
C HIS A 2 10.59 4.07 -9.44
N MET A 3 11.52 4.00 -8.51
CA MET A 3 11.50 2.94 -7.51
C MET A 3 10.85 3.51 -6.25
N ILE A 4 9.73 2.91 -5.86
CA ILE A 4 9.06 3.28 -4.63
C ILE A 4 9.70 2.48 -3.50
N ASP A 5 10.23 3.17 -2.51
CA ASP A 5 10.79 2.51 -1.33
C ASP A 5 9.69 2.32 -0.31
N LEU A 6 8.97 1.22 -0.43
CA LEU A 6 7.81 0.93 0.42
C LEU A 6 8.20 0.78 1.89
N LYS A 7 9.40 0.27 2.15
CA LYS A 7 9.86 0.06 3.51
C LYS A 7 9.94 1.35 4.30
N LYS A 8 10.29 2.46 3.66
CA LYS A 8 10.40 3.76 4.32
C LYS A 8 9.05 4.35 4.70
N LEU A 9 7.96 3.81 4.16
CA LEU A 9 6.63 4.32 4.41
C LEU A 9 6.01 3.79 5.70
N VAL A 10 6.61 2.80 6.34
CA VAL A 10 6.06 2.20 7.57
C VAL A 10 5.88 3.28 8.63
N GLY A 11 4.70 3.31 9.23
CA GLY A 11 4.33 4.29 10.25
C GLY A 11 3.77 5.59 9.70
N SER A 12 3.82 5.79 8.38
CA SER A 12 3.35 7.03 7.76
C SER A 12 1.93 6.87 7.24
N LYS A 13 1.22 8.00 7.22
CA LYS A 13 -0.02 8.08 6.46
C LYS A 13 0.36 8.33 5.00
N VAL A 14 -0.20 7.54 4.11
CA VAL A 14 0.18 7.56 2.70
C VAL A 14 -1.03 7.69 1.79
N ARG A 15 -0.77 8.16 0.58
CA ARG A 15 -1.72 8.10 -0.52
C ARG A 15 -1.18 7.12 -1.55
N ILE A 16 -2.03 6.17 -1.97
CA ILE A 16 -1.67 5.13 -2.93
C ILE A 16 -2.59 5.22 -4.12
N VAL A 17 -2.00 5.13 -5.32
CA VAL A 17 -2.78 4.92 -6.55
C VAL A 17 -2.46 3.51 -7.02
N ASP A 18 -3.48 2.67 -7.18
CA ASP A 18 -3.30 1.30 -7.61
C ASP A 18 -3.35 1.16 -9.14
N ILE A 19 -3.13 -0.07 -9.62
CA ILE A 19 -3.10 -0.36 -11.06
C ILE A 19 -4.43 -0.14 -11.75
N ASP A 20 -5.52 -0.05 -11.01
CA ASP A 20 -6.85 0.25 -11.54
C ASP A 20 -7.15 1.76 -11.49
N ASP A 21 -6.14 2.57 -11.21
CA ASP A 21 -6.23 4.02 -11.11
C ASP A 21 -7.16 4.48 -9.98
N ILE A 22 -7.25 3.68 -8.93
CA ILE A 22 -8.04 4.01 -7.74
C ILE A 22 -7.10 4.55 -6.67
N THR A 23 -7.51 5.66 -6.05
CA THR A 23 -6.71 6.32 -5.01
C THR A 23 -7.22 5.95 -3.63
N TYR A 24 -6.28 5.61 -2.75
CA TYR A 24 -6.55 5.27 -1.36
C TYR A 24 -5.67 6.10 -0.44
N GLU A 25 -6.12 6.27 0.80
CA GLU A 25 -5.30 6.83 1.88
C GLU A 25 -5.38 5.88 3.08
N GLY A 26 -4.27 5.74 3.77
CA GLY A 26 -4.23 4.89 4.95
C GLY A 26 -2.88 4.99 5.64
N ILE A 27 -2.73 4.22 6.71
CA ILE A 27 -1.51 4.19 7.50
C ILE A 27 -0.79 2.88 7.19
N VAL A 28 0.48 2.97 6.84
CA VAL A 28 1.30 1.76 6.61
C VAL A 28 1.68 1.18 7.96
N ASP A 29 1.09 0.03 8.27
CA ASP A 29 1.33 -0.65 9.54
C ASP A 29 2.52 -1.58 9.46
N GLU A 30 2.73 -2.22 8.31
CA GLU A 30 3.74 -3.25 8.17
C GLU A 30 4.27 -3.29 6.75
N TYR A 31 5.56 -3.65 6.63
CA TYR A 31 6.21 -3.93 5.36
C TYR A 31 6.55 -5.42 5.33
N ILE A 32 6.25 -6.07 4.21
CA ILE A 32 6.56 -7.48 4.00
C ILE A 32 7.63 -7.57 2.93
N ASP A 33 8.78 -8.13 3.29
CA ASP A 33 9.88 -8.33 2.36
C ASP A 33 9.48 -9.36 1.30
N ALA A 34 10.04 -9.22 0.10
CA ALA A 34 9.75 -10.15 -1.00
C ALA A 34 10.03 -11.60 -0.61
N GLU A 35 11.11 -11.84 0.13
CA GLU A 35 11.50 -13.19 0.56
C GLU A 35 10.46 -13.81 1.51
N ASP A 36 9.75 -12.98 2.26
CA ASP A 36 8.76 -13.45 3.24
C ASP A 36 7.37 -13.59 2.66
N ASN A 37 7.15 -13.13 1.43
CA ASN A 37 5.84 -13.13 0.81
C ASN A 37 5.75 -14.18 -0.30
N VAL A 38 5.85 -15.43 0.13
CA VAL A 38 5.81 -16.57 -0.80
C VAL A 38 4.37 -16.94 -1.12
N PRO A 39 4.12 -17.53 -2.31
CA PRO A 39 5.11 -17.98 -3.30
C PRO A 39 5.54 -16.92 -4.31
N GLU A 40 4.88 -15.76 -4.36
CA GLU A 40 5.13 -14.75 -5.41
C GLU A 40 6.48 -14.06 -5.27
N GLU A 41 7.00 -13.97 -4.05
CA GLU A 41 8.23 -13.24 -3.74
C GLU A 41 8.16 -11.78 -4.18
N ILE A 42 7.04 -11.13 -3.86
CA ILE A 42 6.78 -9.72 -4.18
C ILE A 42 6.62 -8.98 -2.86
N GLU A 43 7.37 -7.89 -2.69
CA GLU A 43 7.22 -7.07 -1.50
C GLU A 43 5.83 -6.45 -1.43
N ALA A 44 5.37 -6.16 -0.21
CA ALA A 44 4.04 -5.64 0.03
C ALA A 44 4.03 -4.74 1.25
N ILE A 45 2.99 -3.94 1.36
CA ILE A 45 2.70 -3.18 2.57
C ILE A 45 1.28 -3.50 3.03
N ILE A 46 1.08 -3.44 4.34
CA ILE A 46 -0.24 -3.63 4.93
C ILE A 46 -0.67 -2.28 5.49
N LEU A 47 -1.86 -1.84 5.06
CA LEU A 47 -2.41 -0.57 5.49
C LEU A 47 -3.60 -0.77 6.40
N THR A 48 -3.65 0.07 7.44
CA THR A 48 -4.79 0.17 8.35
C THR A 48 -5.49 1.51 8.11
N ASP A 49 -6.70 1.64 8.60
CA ASP A 49 -7.52 2.83 8.42
C ASP A 49 -7.62 3.25 6.95
N LEU A 50 -7.75 2.27 6.08
CA LEU A 50 -7.77 2.51 4.64
C LEU A 50 -9.08 3.15 4.20
N LEU A 51 -8.95 4.20 3.40
CA LEU A 51 -10.07 4.92 2.80
C LEU A 51 -9.89 4.95 1.30
N ARG A 52 -10.89 4.48 0.59
CA ARG A 52 -10.94 4.62 -0.87
C ARG A 52 -11.55 5.98 -1.19
N LEU A 53 -10.84 6.81 -1.93
CA LEU A 53 -11.24 8.21 -2.09
C LEU A 53 -12.39 8.43 -3.08
N ASP A 54 -12.52 7.56 -4.10
CA ASP A 54 -13.54 7.79 -5.14
C ASP A 54 -14.97 7.59 -4.62
N ASP A 55 -15.18 6.66 -3.69
CA ASP A 55 -16.51 6.38 -3.15
C ASP A 55 -16.61 6.58 -1.63
N GLY A 56 -15.52 6.95 -0.99
CA GLY A 56 -15.48 7.17 0.45
C GLY A 56 -15.56 5.91 1.30
N LYS A 57 -15.34 4.75 0.69
CA LYS A 57 -15.44 3.48 1.41
C LYS A 57 -14.30 3.35 2.43
N LYS A 58 -14.65 3.08 3.68
CA LYS A 58 -13.70 2.78 4.73
C LYS A 58 -13.57 1.27 4.90
N PHE A 59 -12.33 0.81 5.03
CA PHE A 59 -12.04 -0.60 5.23
C PHE A 59 -11.77 -0.84 6.71
N ILE A 60 -12.45 -1.82 7.28
CA ILE A 60 -12.33 -2.14 8.71
C ILE A 60 -11.08 -2.97 8.98
N ASN A 61 -10.78 -3.90 8.09
CA ASN A 61 -9.65 -4.81 8.25
C ASN A 61 -8.42 -4.29 7.53
N PRO A 62 -7.21 -4.66 7.99
CA PRO A 62 -5.99 -4.33 7.26
C PRO A 62 -6.02 -4.89 5.84
N ILE A 63 -5.48 -4.12 4.89
CA ILE A 63 -5.45 -4.50 3.49
C ILE A 63 -4.00 -4.55 3.02
N GLU A 64 -3.64 -5.63 2.34
CA GLU A 64 -2.32 -5.78 1.75
C GLU A 64 -2.31 -5.22 0.33
N PHE A 65 -1.28 -4.41 0.03
CA PHE A 65 -0.99 -3.97 -1.33
C PHE A 65 0.37 -4.52 -1.72
N LYS A 66 0.40 -5.36 -2.74
CA LYS A 66 1.67 -5.85 -3.30
C LYS A 66 2.27 -4.75 -4.17
N ALA A 67 3.60 -4.73 -4.27
CA ALA A 67 4.29 -3.70 -5.06
C ALA A 67 3.79 -3.65 -6.50
N THR A 68 3.43 -4.81 -7.06
CA THR A 68 2.91 -4.90 -8.42
C THR A 68 1.52 -4.29 -8.59
N GLU A 69 0.82 -4.04 -7.50
CA GLU A 69 -0.51 -3.43 -7.52
C GLU A 69 -0.46 -1.91 -7.33
N ILE A 70 0.74 -1.36 -7.11
CA ILE A 70 0.91 0.05 -6.77
C ILE A 70 1.56 0.80 -7.92
N ILE A 71 0.89 1.85 -8.42
CA ILE A 71 1.48 2.77 -9.39
C ILE A 71 2.29 3.83 -8.67
N SER A 72 1.72 4.41 -7.61
CA SER A 72 2.43 5.41 -6.80
C SER A 72 2.02 5.30 -5.34
N ALA A 73 2.95 5.63 -4.46
CA ALA A 73 2.71 5.69 -3.02
C ALA A 73 3.63 6.75 -2.42
N TYR A 74 3.06 7.62 -1.60
CA TYR A 74 3.84 8.67 -0.96
C TYR A 74 3.19 9.10 0.34
N SER A 75 4.00 9.59 1.27
CA SER A 75 3.49 10.07 2.54
C SER A 75 2.79 11.43 2.37
N ILE A 76 1.76 11.63 3.16
CA ILE A 76 0.98 12.86 3.12
C ILE A 76 0.90 13.52 4.50
#